data_9067c6f250d6c388adec56aa799ac786
#
_entry.id   9067c6f250d6c388adec56aa799ac786
#
_cell.length_a   1.000
_cell.length_b   1.000
_cell.length_c   1.000
_cell.angle_alpha   90.00
_cell.angle_beta   90.00
_cell.angle_gamma   90.00
#
_symmetry.space_group_name_H-M   'P 1'
#
loop_
_entity.id
_entity.type
_entity.pdbx_description
1 polymer ?
#
loop_
_entity_poly.entity_id
_entity_poly.type
_entity_poly.pdbx_seq_one_letter_code
_entity_poly.pdbx_strand_id
1 'polypeptide(L)'
;IPKKTTVKDFLSDFVSLYGERKWGVSAYATNTRLIENYINPAIGDMQMQAVTTIVVDRFYKQLERTKPVECNGRKPRTEKLTPANIEKVIKLLRSAFKQAVRWEVIARNPFDFVTLPKVERKPRQIWTVEIIRKALDSCKDAKLFVAMNLAFACSLRVGEILGLTWDNVNISDEDIAKDNAYVYIDKELTRASKRAIETLGEKDIYYIFTPLMPNTSTRIILKKPKTDSSIRKVWLPKTLAYILREWKKSQDELKGFLGDEYQDFDLVVALPNGRP
;
A
#
# COMPACT_ATOMS: atom_id res chain seq x y z
N ILE A 1 -25.72 -1.15 28.51
CA ILE A 1 -25.04 -1.82 27.34
C ILE A 1 -26.14 -2.52 26.57
N PRO A 2 -26.36 -2.24 25.26
CA PRO A 2 -27.35 -2.96 24.50
C PRO A 2 -26.95 -4.44 24.45
N LYS A 3 -27.70 -5.29 25.14
CA LYS A 3 -27.47 -6.73 25.27
C LYS A 3 -27.54 -7.54 23.95
N LYS A 4 -27.72 -6.89 22.80
CA LYS A 4 -28.02 -7.54 21.52
C LYS A 4 -27.13 -7.09 20.34
N THR A 5 -26.01 -6.38 20.60
CA THR A 5 -25.12 -5.94 19.51
C THR A 5 -24.45 -7.14 18.87
N THR A 6 -24.67 -7.34 17.57
CA THR A 6 -24.00 -8.40 16.81
C THR A 6 -22.57 -8.01 16.45
N VAL A 7 -21.73 -8.99 16.08
CA VAL A 7 -20.39 -8.75 15.58
C VAL A 7 -20.41 -7.84 14.34
N LYS A 8 -21.38 -8.03 13.44
CA LYS A 8 -21.55 -7.23 12.23
C LYS A 8 -21.87 -5.77 12.56
N ASP A 9 -22.81 -5.52 13.47
CA ASP A 9 -23.18 -4.16 13.88
C ASP A 9 -22.00 -3.47 14.57
N PHE A 10 -21.34 -4.18 15.52
CA PHE A 10 -20.15 -3.66 16.18
C PHE A 10 -19.02 -3.34 15.20
N LEU A 11 -18.75 -4.20 14.20
CA LEU A 11 -17.71 -3.96 13.21
C LEU A 11 -18.06 -2.79 12.28
N SER A 12 -19.35 -2.54 12.02
CA SER A 12 -19.80 -1.33 11.30
C SER A 12 -19.42 -0.08 12.09
N ASP A 13 -19.76 -0.04 13.39
CA ASP A 13 -19.40 1.07 14.28
C ASP A 13 -17.87 1.21 14.44
N PHE A 14 -17.16 0.08 14.53
CA PHE A 14 -15.69 0.07 14.62
C PHE A 14 -15.04 0.66 13.37
N VAL A 15 -15.56 0.36 12.18
CA VAL A 15 -15.06 0.94 10.92
C VAL A 15 -15.34 2.44 10.89
N SER A 16 -16.56 2.88 11.16
CA SER A 16 -16.97 4.30 11.06
C SER A 16 -16.32 5.17 12.15
N LEU A 17 -16.37 4.74 13.42
CA LEU A 17 -15.91 5.56 14.53
C LEU A 17 -14.40 5.47 14.79
N TYR A 18 -13.77 4.36 14.46
CA TYR A 18 -12.35 4.13 14.69
C TYR A 18 -11.57 4.03 13.38
N GLY A 19 -12.03 3.19 12.45
CA GLY A 19 -11.33 2.89 11.20
C GLY A 19 -11.13 4.11 10.33
N GLU A 20 -12.17 4.88 10.06
CA GLU A 20 -12.11 6.08 9.20
C GLU A 20 -11.17 7.14 9.76
N ARG A 21 -11.02 7.21 11.08
CA ARG A 21 -10.11 8.17 11.73
C ARG A 21 -8.65 7.72 11.77
N LYS A 22 -8.40 6.39 11.78
CA LYS A 22 -7.07 5.80 12.05
C LYS A 22 -6.43 5.15 10.83
N TRP A 23 -7.23 4.67 9.88
CA TRP A 23 -6.70 3.91 8.75
C TRP A 23 -6.43 4.83 7.56
N GLY A 24 -5.33 4.58 6.87
CA GLY A 24 -5.14 5.12 5.52
C GLY A 24 -5.91 4.29 4.49
N VAL A 25 -6.06 4.82 3.27
CA VAL A 25 -6.87 4.26 2.18
C VAL A 25 -6.63 2.76 1.90
N SER A 26 -5.38 2.31 1.95
CA SER A 26 -5.03 0.90 1.69
C SER A 26 -5.44 -0.03 2.85
N ALA A 27 -5.30 0.44 4.10
CA ALA A 27 -5.71 -0.31 5.28
C ALA A 27 -7.24 -0.37 5.36
N TYR A 28 -7.93 0.74 5.10
CA TYR A 28 -9.39 0.78 5.05
C TYR A 28 -9.93 -0.23 4.04
N ALA A 29 -9.47 -0.17 2.79
CA ALA A 29 -9.92 -1.09 1.74
C ALA A 29 -9.59 -2.57 2.05
N THR A 30 -8.47 -2.84 2.71
CA THR A 30 -8.12 -4.21 3.10
C THR A 30 -9.00 -4.70 4.24
N ASN A 31 -9.17 -3.90 5.29
CA ASN A 31 -9.91 -4.28 6.48
C ASN A 31 -11.40 -4.45 6.20
N THR A 32 -12.02 -3.53 5.46
CA THR A 32 -13.44 -3.64 5.07
C THR A 32 -13.69 -4.89 4.24
N ARG A 33 -12.80 -5.20 3.29
CA ARG A 33 -12.90 -6.44 2.50
C ARG A 33 -12.74 -7.71 3.35
N LEU A 34 -11.85 -7.71 4.36
CA LEU A 34 -11.73 -8.85 5.28
C LEU A 34 -13.00 -9.04 6.11
N ILE A 35 -13.61 -7.94 6.57
CA ILE A 35 -14.87 -7.96 7.30
C ILE A 35 -15.99 -8.53 6.42
N GLU A 36 -16.15 -7.99 5.21
CA GLU A 36 -17.24 -8.36 4.31
C GLU A 36 -17.13 -9.80 3.80
N ASN A 37 -15.91 -10.24 3.46
CA ASN A 37 -15.71 -11.53 2.78
C ASN A 37 -15.49 -12.71 3.73
N TYR A 38 -14.98 -12.49 4.92
CA TYR A 38 -14.56 -13.59 5.80
C TYR A 38 -15.12 -13.54 7.21
N ILE A 39 -15.35 -12.34 7.76
CA ILE A 39 -15.79 -12.21 9.15
C ILE A 39 -17.31 -12.25 9.24
N ASN A 40 -17.98 -11.34 8.53
CA ASN A 40 -19.44 -11.26 8.56
C ASN A 40 -20.15 -12.55 8.14
N PRO A 41 -19.70 -13.27 7.07
CA PRO A 41 -20.33 -14.52 6.69
C PRO A 41 -20.18 -15.66 7.72
N ALA A 42 -19.16 -15.59 8.57
CA ALA A 42 -18.84 -16.65 9.52
C ALA A 42 -19.38 -16.41 10.94
N ILE A 43 -19.23 -15.20 11.44
CA ILE A 43 -19.57 -14.86 12.83
C ILE A 43 -20.36 -13.54 12.95
N GLY A 44 -20.72 -12.90 11.83
CA GLY A 44 -21.34 -11.57 11.81
C GLY A 44 -22.64 -11.49 12.60
N ASP A 45 -23.48 -12.51 12.53
CA ASP A 45 -24.80 -12.55 13.20
C ASP A 45 -24.72 -12.99 14.68
N MET A 46 -23.52 -13.36 15.17
CA MET A 46 -23.32 -13.71 16.58
C MET A 46 -23.36 -12.45 17.45
N GLN A 47 -23.90 -12.58 18.65
CA GLN A 47 -23.80 -11.53 19.66
C GLN A 47 -22.35 -11.37 20.14
N MET A 48 -21.89 -10.15 20.38
CA MET A 48 -20.53 -9.86 20.82
C MET A 48 -20.13 -10.66 22.08
N GLN A 49 -21.04 -10.81 23.03
CA GLN A 49 -20.84 -11.55 24.27
C GLN A 49 -20.76 -13.07 24.08
N ALA A 50 -21.32 -13.59 22.97
CA ALA A 50 -21.29 -15.01 22.66
C ALA A 50 -19.96 -15.44 21.99
N VAL A 51 -19.13 -14.49 21.56
CA VAL A 51 -17.82 -14.77 20.99
C VAL A 51 -16.83 -15.12 22.10
N THR A 52 -16.73 -16.41 22.41
CA THR A 52 -15.78 -16.97 23.41
C THR A 52 -14.50 -17.44 22.72
N THR A 53 -13.45 -17.73 23.52
CA THR A 53 -12.16 -18.26 22.96
C THR A 53 -12.37 -19.53 22.13
N ILE A 54 -13.26 -20.45 22.56
CA ILE A 54 -13.56 -21.67 21.80
C ILE A 54 -14.25 -21.36 20.47
N VAL A 55 -15.08 -20.32 20.40
CA VAL A 55 -15.69 -19.85 19.14
C VAL A 55 -14.60 -19.30 18.22
N VAL A 56 -13.64 -18.55 18.74
CA VAL A 56 -12.51 -18.03 17.96
C VAL A 56 -11.65 -19.17 17.39
N ASP A 57 -11.37 -20.23 18.16
CA ASP A 57 -10.62 -21.40 17.69
C ASP A 57 -11.38 -22.16 16.59
N ARG A 58 -12.72 -22.29 16.72
CA ARG A 58 -13.56 -22.88 15.67
C ARG A 58 -13.56 -22.01 14.41
N PHE A 59 -13.69 -20.70 14.55
CA PHE A 59 -13.62 -19.76 13.44
C PHE A 59 -12.26 -19.83 12.74
N TYR A 60 -11.17 -19.93 13.50
CA TYR A 60 -9.83 -20.11 12.94
C TYR A 60 -9.77 -21.38 12.05
N LYS A 61 -10.22 -22.53 12.56
CA LYS A 61 -10.28 -23.78 11.78
C LYS A 61 -11.18 -23.68 10.54
N GLN A 62 -12.25 -22.90 10.61
CA GLN A 62 -13.09 -22.60 9.45
C GLN A 62 -12.33 -21.80 8.40
N LEU A 63 -11.57 -20.77 8.79
CA LEU A 63 -10.74 -19.95 7.86
C LEU A 63 -9.70 -20.79 7.12
N GLU A 64 -9.09 -21.81 7.77
CA GLU A 64 -8.14 -22.72 7.14
C GLU A 64 -8.76 -23.55 5.97
N ARG A 65 -10.07 -23.72 5.99
CA ARG A 65 -10.82 -24.46 4.96
C ARG A 65 -11.52 -23.53 3.96
N THR A 66 -11.54 -22.23 4.23
CA THR A 66 -12.24 -21.25 3.42
C THR A 66 -11.48 -20.97 2.13
N LYS A 67 -12.20 -20.91 1.02
CA LYS A 67 -11.65 -20.49 -0.27
C LYS A 67 -11.46 -18.97 -0.29
N PRO A 68 -10.36 -18.47 -0.87
CA PRO A 68 -10.20 -17.04 -1.06
C PRO A 68 -11.27 -16.49 -2.01
N VAL A 69 -11.80 -15.31 -1.70
CA VAL A 69 -12.77 -14.63 -2.56
C VAL A 69 -12.05 -13.99 -3.74
N GLU A 70 -12.65 -14.05 -4.91
CA GLU A 70 -12.20 -13.37 -6.13
C GLU A 70 -12.12 -11.86 -5.91
N CYS A 71 -11.06 -11.23 -6.38
CA CYS A 71 -10.83 -9.81 -6.18
C CYS A 71 -10.53 -9.12 -7.51
N ASN A 72 -11.33 -8.13 -7.87
CA ASN A 72 -11.16 -7.32 -9.09
C ASN A 72 -11.05 -8.18 -10.38
N GLY A 73 -11.90 -9.20 -10.51
CA GLY A 73 -11.92 -10.10 -11.67
C GLY A 73 -10.72 -11.06 -11.75
N ARG A 74 -9.89 -11.14 -10.70
CA ARG A 74 -8.75 -12.06 -10.65
C ARG A 74 -9.06 -13.26 -9.78
N LYS A 75 -8.98 -14.46 -10.38
CA LYS A 75 -9.12 -15.72 -9.65
C LYS A 75 -8.02 -15.86 -8.58
N PRO A 76 -8.35 -16.41 -7.41
CA PRO A 76 -7.38 -16.71 -6.38
C PRO A 76 -6.29 -17.65 -6.89
N ARG A 77 -5.06 -17.43 -6.45
CA ARG A 77 -3.91 -18.31 -6.79
C ARG A 77 -3.83 -19.57 -5.92
N THR A 78 -4.61 -19.61 -4.85
CA THR A 78 -4.64 -20.72 -3.87
C THR A 78 -6.06 -21.21 -3.68
N GLU A 79 -6.23 -22.50 -3.43
CA GLU A 79 -7.55 -23.09 -3.16
C GLU A 79 -8.08 -22.76 -1.77
N LYS A 80 -7.19 -22.45 -0.83
CA LYS A 80 -7.52 -22.09 0.57
C LYS A 80 -6.86 -20.78 0.95
N LEU A 81 -7.40 -20.12 1.97
CA LEU A 81 -6.78 -18.93 2.55
C LEU A 81 -5.36 -19.26 3.03
N THR A 82 -4.42 -18.40 2.65
CA THR A 82 -3.04 -18.52 3.12
C THR A 82 -2.94 -18.19 4.62
N PRO A 83 -2.02 -18.81 5.37
CA PRO A 83 -1.79 -18.47 6.78
C PRO A 83 -1.60 -16.97 7.02
N ALA A 84 -0.92 -16.28 6.08
CA ALA A 84 -0.73 -14.83 6.16
C ALA A 84 -2.05 -14.02 6.04
N ASN A 85 -3.03 -14.51 5.28
CA ASN A 85 -4.34 -13.86 5.19
C ASN A 85 -5.19 -14.15 6.43
N ILE A 86 -5.13 -15.38 6.95
CA ILE A 86 -5.78 -15.74 8.21
C ILE A 86 -5.22 -14.87 9.36
N GLU A 87 -3.89 -14.71 9.42
CA GLU A 87 -3.24 -13.84 10.41
C GLU A 87 -3.77 -12.39 10.35
N LYS A 88 -4.00 -11.85 9.14
CA LYS A 88 -4.59 -10.51 8.97
C LYS A 88 -6.01 -10.44 9.52
N VAL A 89 -6.85 -11.45 9.25
CA VAL A 89 -8.23 -11.50 9.79
C VAL A 89 -8.21 -11.52 11.31
N ILE A 90 -7.39 -12.37 11.93
CA ILE A 90 -7.29 -12.47 13.39
C ILE A 90 -6.71 -11.20 14.01
N LYS A 91 -5.68 -10.58 13.39
CA LYS A 91 -5.13 -9.30 13.86
C LYS A 91 -6.17 -8.18 13.83
N LEU A 92 -6.97 -8.11 12.77
CA LEU A 92 -8.06 -7.15 12.65
C LEU A 92 -9.09 -7.35 13.77
N LEU A 93 -9.57 -8.58 13.96
CA LEU A 93 -10.53 -8.90 15.02
C LEU A 93 -9.95 -8.67 16.43
N ARG A 94 -8.69 -9.03 16.67
CA ARG A 94 -8.02 -8.72 17.94
C ARG A 94 -8.03 -7.21 18.23
N SER A 95 -7.75 -6.39 17.20
CA SER A 95 -7.81 -4.92 17.32
C SER A 95 -9.24 -4.43 17.56
N ALA A 96 -10.23 -4.94 16.82
CA ALA A 96 -11.63 -4.57 16.96
C ALA A 96 -12.18 -4.95 18.34
N PHE A 97 -11.93 -6.18 18.82
CA PHE A 97 -12.37 -6.62 20.13
C PHE A 97 -11.63 -5.94 21.29
N LYS A 98 -10.36 -5.54 21.09
CA LYS A 98 -9.67 -4.66 22.04
C LYS A 98 -10.37 -3.29 22.14
N GLN A 99 -10.87 -2.76 21.03
CA GLN A 99 -11.65 -1.53 21.04
C GLN A 99 -13.05 -1.75 21.67
N ALA A 100 -13.66 -2.93 21.48
CA ALA A 100 -14.92 -3.30 22.13
C ALA A 100 -14.80 -3.32 23.66
N VAL A 101 -13.67 -3.77 24.20
CA VAL A 101 -13.38 -3.68 25.63
C VAL A 101 -13.26 -2.23 26.09
N ARG A 102 -12.58 -1.37 25.31
CA ARG A 102 -12.47 0.07 25.64
C ARG A 102 -13.79 0.83 25.55
N TRP A 103 -14.70 0.38 24.72
CA TRP A 103 -16.06 0.91 24.57
C TRP A 103 -17.05 0.21 25.52
N GLU A 104 -16.56 -0.64 26.43
CA GLU A 104 -17.36 -1.35 27.43
C GLU A 104 -18.47 -2.25 26.87
N VAL A 105 -18.34 -2.64 25.58
CA VAL A 105 -19.27 -3.57 24.91
C VAL A 105 -19.09 -5.00 25.43
N ILE A 106 -17.86 -5.39 25.75
CA ILE A 106 -17.47 -6.68 26.33
C ILE A 106 -16.45 -6.48 27.44
N ALA A 107 -16.42 -7.41 28.41
CA ALA A 107 -15.50 -7.32 29.55
C ALA A 107 -14.06 -7.74 29.22
N ARG A 108 -13.87 -8.65 28.27
CA ARG A 108 -12.55 -9.19 27.88
C ARG A 108 -12.49 -9.51 26.40
N ASN A 109 -11.30 -9.46 25.83
CA ASN A 109 -11.07 -9.78 24.42
C ASN A 109 -10.76 -11.28 24.24
N PRO A 110 -11.63 -12.08 23.62
CA PRO A 110 -11.39 -13.53 23.44
C PRO A 110 -10.25 -13.84 22.45
N PHE A 111 -9.83 -12.89 21.62
CA PHE A 111 -8.74 -13.05 20.66
C PHE A 111 -7.35 -12.93 21.29
N ASP A 112 -7.21 -12.46 22.52
CA ASP A 112 -5.90 -12.32 23.18
C ASP A 112 -5.27 -13.67 23.53
N PHE A 113 -6.09 -14.71 23.72
CA PHE A 113 -5.66 -16.06 24.09
C PHE A 113 -5.48 -17.02 22.92
N VAL A 114 -5.68 -16.55 21.69
CA VAL A 114 -5.56 -17.39 20.47
C VAL A 114 -4.10 -17.55 20.08
N THR A 115 -3.66 -18.78 19.99
CA THR A 115 -2.34 -19.13 19.47
C THR A 115 -2.43 -19.26 17.94
N LEU A 116 -1.78 -18.34 17.24
CA LEU A 116 -1.65 -18.45 15.78
C LEU A 116 -0.52 -19.44 15.44
N PRO A 117 -0.68 -20.29 14.41
CA PRO A 117 0.41 -21.12 13.95
C PRO A 117 1.56 -20.26 13.44
N LYS A 118 2.77 -20.74 13.63
CA LYS A 118 3.96 -20.10 13.06
C LYS A 118 3.85 -20.11 11.53
N VAL A 119 3.81 -18.93 10.95
CA VAL A 119 3.93 -18.80 9.49
C VAL A 119 5.41 -18.98 9.16
N GLU A 120 5.76 -20.10 8.55
CA GLU A 120 7.10 -20.26 7.98
C GLU A 120 7.30 -19.25 6.87
N ARG A 121 8.14 -18.27 7.13
CA ARG A 121 8.55 -17.29 6.12
C ARG A 121 9.79 -17.82 5.43
N LYS A 122 9.67 -18.20 4.18
CA LYS A 122 10.85 -18.49 3.35
C LYS A 122 11.75 -17.24 3.35
N PRO A 123 13.06 -17.37 3.64
CA PRO A 123 13.96 -16.24 3.54
C PRO A 123 13.94 -15.71 2.11
N ARG A 124 13.85 -14.39 1.98
CA ARG A 124 13.91 -13.75 0.67
C ARG A 124 15.35 -13.82 0.16
N GLN A 125 15.50 -14.20 -1.09
CA GLN A 125 16.80 -14.12 -1.75
C GLN A 125 17.17 -12.64 -1.93
N ILE A 126 18.31 -12.26 -1.37
CA ILE A 126 18.87 -10.92 -1.54
C ILE A 126 19.75 -10.96 -2.79
N TRP A 127 19.59 -9.97 -3.66
CA TRP A 127 20.40 -9.85 -4.85
C TRP A 127 21.83 -9.44 -4.46
N THR A 128 22.79 -10.14 -5.02
CA THR A 128 24.22 -9.77 -4.89
C THR A 128 24.55 -8.63 -5.85
N VAL A 129 25.71 -8.02 -5.67
CA VAL A 129 26.19 -6.94 -6.55
C VAL A 129 26.28 -7.41 -8.01
N GLU A 130 26.71 -8.66 -8.25
CA GLU A 130 26.81 -9.27 -9.58
C GLU A 130 25.43 -9.40 -10.25
N ILE A 131 24.40 -9.81 -9.48
CA ILE A 131 23.04 -9.92 -9.99
C ILE A 131 22.47 -8.52 -10.33
N ILE A 132 22.72 -7.52 -9.45
CA ILE A 132 22.28 -6.14 -9.67
C ILE A 132 22.95 -5.58 -10.94
N ARG A 133 24.27 -5.74 -11.07
CA ARG A 133 25.03 -5.29 -12.25
C ARG A 133 24.49 -5.92 -13.51
N LYS A 134 24.36 -7.25 -13.55
CA LYS A 134 23.80 -7.96 -14.70
C LYS A 134 22.38 -7.50 -15.06
N ALA A 135 21.54 -7.20 -14.06
CA ALA A 135 20.18 -6.68 -14.27
C ALA A 135 20.21 -5.29 -14.91
N LEU A 136 21.09 -4.40 -14.43
CA LEU A 136 21.25 -3.05 -14.99
C LEU A 136 21.82 -3.12 -16.42
N ASP A 137 22.86 -3.93 -16.68
CA ASP A 137 23.48 -4.07 -17.99
C ASP A 137 22.52 -4.65 -19.05
N SER A 138 21.59 -5.52 -18.62
CA SER A 138 20.60 -6.12 -19.52
C SER A 138 19.32 -5.28 -19.69
N CYS A 139 19.15 -4.21 -18.92
CA CYS A 139 17.95 -3.37 -18.95
C CYS A 139 17.94 -2.46 -20.19
N LYS A 140 16.99 -2.69 -21.09
CA LYS A 140 16.81 -1.88 -22.31
C LYS A 140 15.77 -0.76 -22.16
N ASP A 141 14.95 -0.80 -21.12
CA ASP A 141 13.96 0.23 -20.82
C ASP A 141 14.60 1.31 -19.96
N ALA A 142 14.81 2.50 -20.52
CA ALA A 142 15.46 3.62 -19.81
C ALA A 142 14.73 4.04 -18.54
N LYS A 143 13.40 4.04 -18.54
CA LYS A 143 12.58 4.34 -17.36
C LYS A 143 12.81 3.30 -16.25
N LEU A 144 12.79 2.01 -16.62
CA LEU A 144 13.07 0.93 -15.65
C LEU A 144 14.50 1.02 -15.14
N PHE A 145 15.47 1.35 -16.00
CA PHE A 145 16.87 1.55 -15.63
C PHE A 145 17.02 2.65 -14.56
N VAL A 146 16.37 3.79 -14.76
CA VAL A 146 16.34 4.89 -13.76
C VAL A 146 15.70 4.44 -12.45
N ALA A 147 14.54 3.77 -12.52
CA ALA A 147 13.84 3.26 -11.34
C ALA A 147 14.69 2.24 -10.55
N MET A 148 15.39 1.34 -11.23
CA MET A 148 16.32 0.38 -10.62
C MET A 148 17.49 1.07 -9.93
N ASN A 149 18.10 2.07 -10.58
CA ASN A 149 19.19 2.85 -9.97
C ASN A 149 18.72 3.58 -8.71
N LEU A 150 17.55 4.23 -8.72
CA LEU A 150 16.95 4.85 -7.55
C LEU A 150 16.68 3.82 -6.43
N ALA A 151 16.20 2.62 -6.79
CA ALA A 151 15.96 1.54 -5.83
C ALA A 151 17.25 1.05 -5.17
N PHE A 152 18.28 0.77 -5.97
CA PHE A 152 19.52 0.14 -5.46
C PHE A 152 20.45 1.14 -4.79
N ALA A 153 20.66 2.34 -5.39
CA ALA A 153 21.57 3.32 -4.83
C ALA A 153 20.98 4.10 -3.65
N CYS A 154 19.68 4.39 -3.68
CA CYS A 154 19.01 5.23 -2.68
C CYS A 154 18.08 4.45 -1.75
N SER A 155 17.93 3.13 -1.94
CA SER A 155 17.03 2.27 -1.16
C SER A 155 15.59 2.81 -1.08
N LEU A 156 15.12 3.44 -2.16
CA LEU A 156 13.76 3.98 -2.22
C LEU A 156 12.72 2.86 -2.37
N ARG A 157 11.57 3.05 -1.75
CA ARG A 157 10.43 2.15 -1.95
C ARG A 157 9.79 2.40 -3.32
N VAL A 158 9.17 1.37 -3.90
CA VAL A 158 8.48 1.47 -5.21
C VAL A 158 7.51 2.67 -5.25
N GLY A 159 6.71 2.88 -4.21
CA GLY A 159 5.78 4.02 -4.17
C GLY A 159 6.49 5.38 -4.12
N GLU A 160 7.64 5.46 -3.46
CA GLU A 160 8.48 6.66 -3.40
C GLU A 160 9.13 6.95 -4.76
N ILE A 161 9.64 5.92 -5.45
CA ILE A 161 10.23 6.05 -6.79
C ILE A 161 9.19 6.53 -7.81
N LEU A 162 8.01 5.89 -7.81
CA LEU A 162 6.93 6.25 -8.73
C LEU A 162 6.27 7.59 -8.42
N GLY A 163 6.33 8.04 -7.16
CA GLY A 163 5.80 9.32 -6.72
C GLY A 163 6.83 10.46 -6.67
N LEU A 164 8.09 10.20 -7.06
CA LEU A 164 9.12 11.22 -7.12
C LEU A 164 8.84 12.20 -8.26
N THR A 165 8.84 13.48 -7.95
CA THR A 165 8.63 14.57 -8.90
C THR A 165 9.91 15.37 -9.10
N TRP A 166 10.08 16.01 -10.24
CA TRP A 166 11.30 16.76 -10.57
C TRP A 166 11.52 17.97 -9.67
N ASP A 167 10.45 18.59 -9.13
CA ASP A 167 10.53 19.64 -8.12
C ASP A 167 11.27 19.19 -6.85
N ASN A 168 11.35 17.89 -6.61
CA ASN A 168 12.02 17.26 -5.48
C ASN A 168 13.40 16.65 -5.83
N VAL A 169 13.95 16.96 -7.00
CA VAL A 169 15.25 16.47 -7.47
C VAL A 169 16.22 17.63 -7.67
N ASN A 170 17.27 17.68 -6.87
CA ASN A 170 18.33 18.65 -7.01
C ASN A 170 19.57 18.03 -7.67
N ILE A 171 19.77 18.34 -8.96
CA ILE A 171 20.84 17.81 -9.82
C ILE A 171 21.47 18.91 -10.67
N SER A 172 21.63 20.14 -10.12
CA SER A 172 22.37 21.20 -10.81
C SER A 172 23.84 20.80 -11.01
N ASP A 173 24.50 21.33 -12.04
CA ASP A 173 25.90 21.05 -12.29
C ASP A 173 26.79 21.42 -11.10
N GLU A 174 26.45 22.51 -10.42
CA GLU A 174 27.15 22.94 -9.20
C GLU A 174 26.97 21.93 -8.06
N ASP A 175 25.73 21.47 -7.80
CA ASP A 175 25.46 20.52 -6.73
C ASP A 175 26.04 19.13 -7.01
N ILE A 176 26.04 18.68 -8.27
CA ILE A 176 26.70 17.44 -8.66
C ILE A 176 28.22 17.55 -8.43
N ALA A 177 28.82 18.67 -8.84
CA ALA A 177 30.26 18.89 -8.66
C ALA A 177 30.67 18.87 -7.18
N LYS A 178 29.84 19.46 -6.30
CA LYS A 178 30.06 19.57 -4.85
C LYS A 178 29.57 18.36 -4.03
N ASP A 179 29.12 17.29 -4.65
CA ASP A 179 28.50 16.13 -3.98
C ASP A 179 27.21 16.49 -3.18
N ASN A 180 26.51 17.55 -3.58
CA ASN A 180 25.30 18.06 -2.94
C ASN A 180 24.02 17.69 -3.70
N ALA A 181 24.09 16.83 -4.71
CA ALA A 181 22.92 16.35 -5.42
C ALA A 181 22.05 15.46 -4.50
N TYR A 182 20.72 15.63 -4.55
CA TYR A 182 19.81 14.89 -3.70
C TYR A 182 18.41 14.73 -4.32
N VAL A 183 17.67 13.80 -3.77
CA VAL A 183 16.21 13.71 -3.91
C VAL A 183 15.53 13.92 -2.57
N TYR A 184 14.39 14.62 -2.57
CA TYR A 184 13.57 14.81 -1.38
C TYR A 184 12.31 13.97 -1.49
N ILE A 185 12.12 13.07 -0.54
CA ILE A 185 10.99 12.13 -0.53
C ILE A 185 9.91 12.68 0.38
N ASP A 186 8.83 13.19 -0.20
CA ASP A 186 7.65 13.69 0.52
C ASP A 186 6.33 13.17 -0.06
N LYS A 187 6.41 12.41 -1.16
CA LYS A 187 5.27 11.86 -1.90
C LYS A 187 5.45 10.36 -2.15
N GLU A 188 4.36 9.64 -2.24
CA GLU A 188 4.33 8.26 -2.73
C GLU A 188 3.16 8.06 -3.69
N LEU A 189 3.38 7.32 -4.76
CA LEU A 189 2.34 6.93 -5.69
C LEU A 189 1.84 5.54 -5.35
N THR A 190 0.53 5.38 -5.24
CA THR A 190 -0.09 4.11 -4.91
C THR A 190 -1.44 3.94 -5.58
N ARG A 191 -1.92 2.69 -5.64
CA ARG A 191 -3.26 2.38 -6.11
C ARG A 191 -4.20 2.24 -4.92
N ALA A 192 -5.30 2.97 -4.93
CA ALA A 192 -6.30 2.98 -3.86
C ALA A 192 -7.68 2.60 -4.38
N SER A 193 -8.51 2.00 -3.52
CA SER A 193 -9.92 1.73 -3.81
C SER A 193 -10.68 3.04 -3.94
N LYS A 194 -11.53 3.16 -4.98
CA LYS A 194 -12.41 4.31 -5.17
C LYS A 194 -13.30 4.54 -3.93
N ARG A 195 -13.94 3.49 -3.41
CA ARG A 195 -14.74 3.53 -2.17
C ARG A 195 -13.93 4.05 -0.97
N ALA A 196 -12.66 3.62 -0.82
CA ALA A 196 -11.84 4.08 0.29
C ALA A 196 -11.48 5.56 0.19
N ILE A 197 -11.24 6.07 -1.01
CA ILE A 197 -11.01 7.50 -1.26
C ILE A 197 -12.26 8.31 -0.91
N GLU A 198 -13.42 7.88 -1.42
CA GLU A 198 -14.71 8.55 -1.18
C GLU A 198 -15.09 8.58 0.31
N THR A 199 -14.90 7.46 1.04
CA THR A 199 -15.24 7.37 2.46
C THR A 199 -14.32 8.16 3.37
N LEU A 200 -13.00 8.10 3.12
CA LEU A 200 -12.01 8.77 3.98
C LEU A 200 -11.82 10.24 3.65
N GLY A 201 -12.47 10.73 2.60
CA GLY A 201 -12.12 12.01 2.00
C GLY A 201 -10.71 11.97 1.38
N GLU A 202 -10.29 13.02 0.76
CA GLU A 202 -8.99 13.10 0.10
C GLU A 202 -7.84 13.43 1.07
N LYS A 203 -7.99 13.05 2.33
CA LYS A 203 -6.98 13.30 3.36
C LYS A 203 -5.62 12.71 2.96
N ASP A 204 -4.58 13.55 3.02
CA ASP A 204 -3.21 13.23 2.65
C ASP A 204 -3.02 12.87 1.14
N ILE A 205 -4.01 13.12 0.28
CA ILE A 205 -3.93 12.92 -1.16
C ILE A 205 -3.62 14.26 -1.84
N TYR A 206 -2.55 14.31 -2.63
CA TYR A 206 -2.17 15.47 -3.41
C TYR A 206 -2.85 15.48 -4.78
N TYR A 207 -3.00 14.29 -5.38
CA TYR A 207 -3.60 14.16 -6.71
C TYR A 207 -4.23 12.78 -6.93
N ILE A 208 -5.37 12.75 -7.64
CA ILE A 208 -6.06 11.54 -8.06
C ILE A 208 -6.01 11.48 -9.58
N PHE A 209 -5.29 10.51 -10.13
CA PHE A 209 -5.14 10.36 -11.58
C PHE A 209 -6.39 9.80 -12.23
N THR A 210 -6.82 10.43 -13.30
CA THR A 210 -7.92 9.92 -14.13
C THR A 210 -7.54 8.55 -14.69
N PRO A 211 -8.37 7.52 -14.53
CA PRO A 211 -8.05 6.19 -15.03
C PRO A 211 -8.06 6.14 -16.56
N LEU A 212 -7.17 5.32 -17.14
CA LEU A 212 -7.15 5.06 -18.59
C LEU A 212 -8.39 4.31 -19.08
N MET A 213 -8.96 3.45 -18.21
CA MET A 213 -10.17 2.70 -18.52
C MET A 213 -11.32 3.17 -17.64
N PRO A 214 -12.52 3.41 -18.23
CA PRO A 214 -13.71 3.68 -17.44
C PRO A 214 -14.05 2.47 -16.54
N ASN A 215 -14.86 2.68 -15.51
CA ASN A 215 -15.38 1.63 -14.62
C ASN A 215 -14.34 0.84 -13.80
N THR A 216 -13.15 1.37 -13.58
CA THR A 216 -12.19 0.75 -12.65
C THR A 216 -12.58 1.02 -11.20
N SER A 217 -12.50 -0.01 -10.34
CA SER A 217 -12.77 0.08 -8.90
C SER A 217 -11.65 0.75 -8.10
N THR A 218 -10.54 1.10 -8.77
CA THR A 218 -9.36 1.72 -8.14
C THR A 218 -8.90 2.96 -8.90
N ARG A 219 -8.16 3.82 -8.20
CA ARG A 219 -7.48 5.00 -8.74
C ARG A 219 -5.99 4.94 -8.39
N ILE A 220 -5.15 5.49 -9.25
CA ILE A 220 -3.78 5.84 -8.90
C ILE A 220 -3.85 7.19 -8.19
N ILE A 221 -3.19 7.31 -7.07
CA ILE A 221 -3.13 8.52 -6.27
C ILE A 221 -1.69 8.87 -5.91
N LEU A 222 -1.37 10.15 -5.94
CA LEU A 222 -0.18 10.71 -5.35
C LEU A 222 -0.53 11.23 -3.96
N LYS A 223 0.17 10.79 -2.93
CA LYS A 223 -0.19 11.11 -1.56
C LYS A 223 1.03 11.25 -0.65
N LYS A 224 0.81 11.84 0.53
CA LYS A 224 1.81 11.89 1.60
C LYS A 224 2.24 10.47 2.02
N PRO A 225 3.52 10.23 2.32
CA PRO A 225 3.99 8.99 2.91
C PRO A 225 3.29 8.67 4.23
N LYS A 226 3.21 7.38 4.57
CA LYS A 226 2.46 6.89 5.74
C LYS A 226 2.96 7.46 7.08
N THR A 227 4.23 7.78 7.20
CA THR A 227 4.86 8.29 8.43
C THR A 227 5.72 9.49 8.12
N ASP A 228 5.80 10.43 9.04
CA ASP A 228 6.66 11.61 8.89
C ASP A 228 8.14 11.24 8.78
N SER A 229 8.58 10.15 9.41
CA SER A 229 9.93 9.60 9.26
C SER A 229 10.27 9.09 7.85
N SER A 230 9.25 8.90 6.99
CA SER A 230 9.46 8.59 5.58
C SER A 230 9.81 9.82 4.75
N ILE A 231 9.48 11.01 5.24
CA ILE A 231 9.84 12.28 4.60
C ILE A 231 11.31 12.54 4.90
N ARG A 232 12.13 12.58 3.85
CA ARG A 232 13.57 12.65 4.01
C ARG A 232 14.29 13.13 2.77
N LYS A 233 15.46 13.74 2.96
CA LYS A 233 16.46 13.97 1.92
C LYS A 233 17.34 12.72 1.77
N VAL A 234 17.61 12.33 0.53
CA VAL A 234 18.52 11.25 0.18
C VAL A 234 19.57 11.78 -0.79
N TRP A 235 20.83 11.72 -0.40
CA TRP A 235 21.93 12.17 -1.22
C TRP A 235 22.17 11.21 -2.38
N LEU A 236 22.47 11.74 -3.55
CA LEU A 236 22.70 10.99 -4.77
C LEU A 236 24.19 10.75 -5.00
N PRO A 237 24.61 9.51 -5.31
CA PRO A 237 25.90 9.30 -5.94
C PRO A 237 26.03 10.08 -7.26
N LYS A 238 27.19 10.67 -7.58
CA LYS A 238 27.40 11.45 -8.82
C LYS A 238 26.93 10.72 -10.07
N THR A 239 27.22 9.44 -10.18
CA THR A 239 26.80 8.61 -11.32
C THR A 239 25.28 8.62 -11.51
N LEU A 240 24.54 8.47 -10.41
CA LEU A 240 23.07 8.50 -10.47
C LEU A 240 22.55 9.91 -10.77
N ALA A 241 23.17 10.96 -10.24
CA ALA A 241 22.80 12.35 -10.54
C ALA A 241 22.95 12.64 -12.04
N TYR A 242 24.05 12.18 -12.68
CA TYR A 242 24.22 12.29 -14.13
C TYR A 242 23.19 11.48 -14.92
N ILE A 243 22.87 10.26 -14.49
CA ILE A 243 21.82 9.43 -15.11
C ILE A 243 20.46 10.17 -15.07
N LEU A 244 20.10 10.75 -13.93
CA LEU A 244 18.87 11.51 -13.77
C LEU A 244 18.85 12.76 -14.66
N ARG A 245 19.98 13.44 -14.80
CA ARG A 245 20.08 14.62 -15.66
C ARG A 245 19.87 14.28 -17.15
N GLU A 246 20.51 13.23 -17.64
CA GLU A 246 20.29 12.78 -19.02
C GLU A 246 18.86 12.24 -19.22
N TRP A 247 18.31 11.56 -18.23
CA TRP A 247 16.92 11.15 -18.25
C TRP A 247 15.95 12.33 -18.30
N LYS A 248 16.19 13.40 -17.54
CA LYS A 248 15.39 14.62 -17.58
C LYS A 248 15.40 15.24 -18.98
N LYS A 249 16.56 15.35 -19.63
CA LYS A 249 16.66 15.85 -20.99
C LYS A 249 15.81 15.03 -21.97
N SER A 250 15.90 13.70 -21.89
CA SER A 250 15.11 12.82 -22.76
C SER A 250 13.60 12.96 -22.52
N GLN A 251 13.15 13.21 -21.27
CA GLN A 251 11.75 13.52 -20.99
C GLN A 251 11.34 14.89 -21.52
N ASP A 252 12.19 15.93 -21.36
CA ASP A 252 11.92 17.27 -21.85
C ASP A 252 11.83 17.30 -23.39
N GLU A 253 12.70 16.56 -24.09
CA GLU A 253 12.63 16.37 -25.56
C GLU A 253 11.32 15.67 -25.98
N LEU A 254 10.94 14.60 -25.30
CA LEU A 254 9.70 13.89 -25.57
C LEU A 254 8.46 14.76 -25.29
N LYS A 255 8.50 15.53 -24.22
CA LYS A 255 7.46 16.52 -23.89
C LYS A 255 7.33 17.57 -24.98
N GLY A 256 8.46 18.11 -25.49
CA GLY A 256 8.47 19.04 -26.59
C GLY A 256 7.91 18.44 -27.89
N PHE A 257 8.21 17.16 -28.17
CA PHE A 257 7.71 16.45 -29.34
C PHE A 257 6.19 16.18 -29.28
N LEU A 258 5.67 15.79 -28.12
CA LEU A 258 4.25 15.45 -27.95
C LEU A 258 3.37 16.69 -27.74
N GLY A 259 3.93 17.82 -27.30
CA GLY A 259 3.18 19.05 -27.04
C GLY A 259 1.99 18.80 -26.09
N ASP A 260 0.78 19.17 -26.54
CA ASP A 260 -0.46 19.07 -25.75
C ASP A 260 -0.90 17.63 -25.43
N GLU A 261 -0.36 16.63 -26.11
CA GLU A 261 -0.63 15.22 -25.83
C GLU A 261 0.13 14.73 -24.57
N TYR A 262 1.18 15.43 -24.18
CA TYR A 262 1.93 15.10 -22.98
C TYR A 262 1.21 15.61 -21.73
N GLN A 263 0.84 14.70 -20.84
CA GLN A 263 0.21 15.03 -19.55
C GLN A 263 1.29 15.20 -18.48
N ASP A 264 1.70 16.45 -18.26
CA ASP A 264 2.77 16.75 -17.34
C ASP A 264 2.31 16.74 -15.88
N PHE A 265 2.75 15.73 -15.17
CA PHE A 265 2.58 15.59 -13.73
C PHE A 265 3.90 15.70 -12.97
N ASP A 266 4.93 16.22 -13.62
CA ASP A 266 6.28 16.41 -13.09
C ASP A 266 6.95 15.11 -12.56
N LEU A 267 6.47 13.92 -12.95
CA LEU A 267 6.97 12.65 -12.46
C LEU A 267 8.32 12.29 -13.08
N VAL A 268 9.27 11.89 -12.23
CA VAL A 268 10.58 11.37 -12.69
C VAL A 268 10.41 10.04 -13.43
N VAL A 269 9.54 9.17 -12.93
CA VAL A 269 9.26 7.87 -13.56
C VAL A 269 7.84 7.89 -14.10
N ALA A 270 7.71 8.27 -15.36
CA ALA A 270 6.43 8.39 -16.06
C ALA A 270 6.37 7.52 -17.32
N LEU A 271 5.17 7.26 -17.81
CA LEU A 271 4.95 6.71 -19.14
C LEU A 271 5.38 7.75 -20.22
N PRO A 272 5.58 7.33 -21.49
CA PRO A 272 5.98 8.26 -22.55
C PRO A 272 5.06 9.48 -22.72
N ASN A 273 3.79 9.37 -22.37
CA ASN A 273 2.83 10.48 -22.39
C ASN A 273 2.73 11.27 -21.06
N GLY A 274 3.70 11.13 -20.15
CA GLY A 274 3.77 11.84 -18.88
C GLY A 274 2.93 11.24 -17.73
N ARG A 275 2.09 10.25 -17.98
CA ARG A 275 1.23 9.63 -16.97
C ARG A 275 1.99 8.65 -16.06
N PRO A 276 1.47 8.39 -14.85
CA PRO A 276 2.05 7.39 -13.94
C PRO A 276 1.83 5.94 -14.40
#